data_81805c9f80441b4b6025ca97266c25fb
#
_entry.id   81805c9f80441b4b6025ca97266c25fb
#
_cell.length_a   1.000
_cell.length_b   1.000
_cell.length_c   1.000
_cell.angle_alpha   90.00
_cell.angle_beta   90.00
_cell.angle_gamma   90.00
#
_symmetry.space_group_name_H-M   'P 1'
#
loop_
_entity.id
_entity.type
_entity.pdbx_description
1 polymer ?
#
loop_
_entity_poly.entity_id
_entity_poly.type
_entity_poly.pdbx_seq_one_letter_code
_entity_poly.pdbx_strand_id
1 'polypeptide(L)'
;MKLYLIAEIGINHNGDINIAKQLIKDSANAGFDAVKFQKRTIDNVYTREFLDSPRESSWGTTQRDQKEGLEFNQSEYEEIDGYCKDHGIEWSASAWDVDAQNFIRNFNVPFNKVASAMLGHKPLLREIASEGKKTFISTGMATLEEIDEVVDLFKKSNCPIELMHCNSTYPMREEDANLRCIPMLKERYDCNVGYSGHESSLLKICTTAVALGATSLERHITLDRAMYGSDQAASIETAALHNFVETVRKISLLLGTGSKEITAAELAVRNKLRVNVDG
;
A
#
# COMPACT_ATOMS: atom_id res chain seq x y z
N MET A 1 -16.90 7.80 -1.27
CA MET A 1 -16.23 6.65 -0.58
C MET A 1 -15.07 7.20 0.21
N LYS A 2 -14.81 6.73 1.44
CA LYS A 2 -13.64 7.16 2.23
C LYS A 2 -12.38 6.56 1.60
N LEU A 3 -11.36 7.39 1.34
CA LEU A 3 -10.04 6.96 0.88
C LEU A 3 -9.38 6.07 1.95
N TYR A 4 -8.94 4.87 1.58
CA TYR A 4 -8.27 3.93 2.50
C TYR A 4 -6.75 4.10 2.40
N LEU A 5 -6.08 4.35 3.54
CA LEU A 5 -4.66 4.67 3.59
C LEU A 5 -3.89 3.55 4.30
N ILE A 6 -2.91 3.00 3.61
CA ILE A 6 -2.03 1.94 4.10
C ILE A 6 -0.61 2.50 4.26
N ALA A 7 -0.09 2.47 5.48
CA ALA A 7 1.30 2.78 5.77
C ALA A 7 2.13 1.50 5.66
N GLU A 8 2.93 1.37 4.61
CA GLU A 8 3.81 0.22 4.40
C GLU A 8 5.07 0.38 5.25
N ILE A 9 5.12 -0.32 6.37
CA ILE A 9 6.34 -0.47 7.17
C ILE A 9 7.33 -1.36 6.43
N GLY A 10 6.81 -2.40 5.75
CA GLY A 10 7.59 -3.30 4.93
C GLY A 10 8.72 -3.93 5.74
N ILE A 11 9.96 -3.61 5.36
CA ILE A 11 11.19 -4.01 6.06
C ILE A 11 11.90 -2.84 6.75
N ASN A 12 11.30 -1.65 6.78
CA ASN A 12 11.91 -0.44 7.33
C ASN A 12 12.07 -0.45 8.86
N HIS A 13 11.49 -1.45 9.51
CA HIS A 13 11.70 -1.71 10.95
C HIS A 13 13.09 -2.31 11.25
N ASN A 14 13.87 -2.74 10.24
CA ASN A 14 15.22 -3.28 10.40
C ASN A 14 15.33 -4.37 11.48
N GLY A 15 14.35 -5.28 11.58
CA GLY A 15 14.32 -6.36 12.58
C GLY A 15 14.15 -5.90 14.03
N ASP A 16 13.88 -4.62 14.28
CA ASP A 16 13.67 -4.07 15.61
C ASP A 16 12.18 -3.84 15.87
N ILE A 17 11.62 -4.56 16.84
CA ILE A 17 10.21 -4.45 17.23
C ILE A 17 9.87 -3.05 17.79
N ASN A 18 10.82 -2.34 18.40
CA ASN A 18 10.59 -1.00 18.91
C ASN A 18 10.46 0.01 17.77
N ILE A 19 11.25 -0.14 16.71
CA ILE A 19 11.10 0.66 15.48
C ILE A 19 9.74 0.37 14.85
N ALA A 20 9.34 -0.89 14.73
CA ALA A 20 8.03 -1.27 14.22
C ALA A 20 6.89 -0.63 15.02
N LYS A 21 6.94 -0.69 16.34
CA LYS A 21 5.97 -0.06 17.25
C LYS A 21 5.92 1.46 17.09
N GLN A 22 7.07 2.12 16.95
CA GLN A 22 7.10 3.56 16.73
C GLN A 22 6.42 3.92 15.40
N LEU A 23 6.69 3.17 14.32
CA LEU A 23 6.06 3.36 13.02
C LEU A 23 4.55 3.11 13.07
N ILE A 24 4.08 2.08 13.80
CA ILE A 24 2.65 1.83 14.03
C ILE A 24 2.00 3.03 14.72
N LYS A 25 2.57 3.48 15.85
CA LYS A 25 2.06 4.60 16.63
C LYS A 25 1.98 5.88 15.81
N ASP A 26 3.02 6.21 15.06
CA ASP A 26 3.07 7.42 14.24
C ASP A 26 2.05 7.36 13.10
N SER A 27 1.84 6.18 12.50
CA SER A 27 0.81 5.96 11.49
C SER A 27 -0.60 6.12 12.05
N ALA A 28 -0.89 5.54 13.21
CA ALA A 28 -2.17 5.67 13.89
C ALA A 28 -2.46 7.13 14.24
N ASN A 29 -1.50 7.84 14.82
CA ASN A 29 -1.61 9.26 15.18
C ASN A 29 -1.80 10.15 13.96
N ALA A 30 -1.20 9.81 12.83
CA ALA A 30 -1.37 10.55 11.57
C ALA A 30 -2.74 10.30 10.91
N GLY A 31 -3.45 9.22 11.28
CA GLY A 31 -4.77 8.88 10.77
C GLY A 31 -4.76 7.95 9.55
N PHE A 32 -3.74 7.12 9.39
CA PHE A 32 -3.79 5.97 8.49
C PHE A 32 -4.85 4.97 8.94
N ASP A 33 -5.42 4.21 8.00
CA ASP A 33 -6.41 3.18 8.30
C ASP A 33 -5.72 1.86 8.66
N ALA A 34 -4.57 1.56 8.05
CA ALA A 34 -3.79 0.36 8.33
C ALA A 34 -2.28 0.58 8.22
N VAL A 35 -1.52 -0.27 8.92
CA VAL A 35 -0.09 -0.51 8.66
C VAL A 35 0.09 -1.85 7.96
N LYS A 36 1.17 -1.99 7.18
CA LYS A 36 1.46 -3.24 6.49
C LYS A 36 2.92 -3.65 6.62
N PHE A 37 3.12 -4.95 6.80
CA PHE A 37 4.41 -5.62 6.86
C PHE A 37 4.63 -6.53 5.65
N GLN A 38 5.74 -7.24 5.65
CA GLN A 38 6.04 -8.29 4.69
C GLN A 38 6.42 -9.55 5.47
N LYS A 39 5.99 -10.72 5.00
CA LYS A 39 6.34 -12.00 5.63
C LYS A 39 6.88 -12.98 4.60
N ARG A 40 8.00 -13.60 4.92
CA ARG A 40 8.67 -14.59 4.09
C ARG A 40 9.05 -15.81 4.91
N THR A 41 8.99 -16.96 4.27
CA THR A 41 9.73 -18.14 4.69
C THR A 41 11.00 -18.17 3.84
N ILE A 42 12.13 -17.78 4.41
CA ILE A 42 13.33 -17.42 3.66
C ILE A 42 13.76 -18.50 2.67
N ASP A 43 13.79 -19.78 3.09
CA ASP A 43 14.19 -20.91 2.24
C ASP A 43 13.14 -21.25 1.14
N ASN A 44 11.89 -20.78 1.26
CA ASN A 44 10.87 -20.95 0.21
C ASN A 44 10.96 -19.86 -0.86
N VAL A 45 11.41 -18.68 -0.49
CA VAL A 45 11.43 -17.50 -1.38
C VAL A 45 12.73 -17.41 -2.18
N TYR A 46 13.85 -17.77 -1.57
CA TYR A 46 15.17 -17.56 -2.15
C TYR A 46 15.90 -18.87 -2.38
N THR A 47 16.69 -18.94 -3.46
CA THR A 47 17.55 -20.09 -3.70
C THR A 47 18.72 -20.12 -2.72
N ARG A 48 19.23 -21.31 -2.41
CA ARG A 48 20.39 -21.47 -1.53
C ARG A 48 21.59 -20.69 -2.05
N GLU A 49 21.87 -20.74 -3.35
CA GLU A 49 22.95 -19.99 -3.98
C GLU A 49 22.85 -18.48 -3.72
N PHE A 50 21.65 -17.92 -3.84
CA PHE A 50 21.40 -16.51 -3.52
C PHE A 50 21.64 -16.23 -2.03
N LEU A 51 21.11 -17.07 -1.15
CA LEU A 51 21.22 -16.88 0.30
C LEU A 51 22.67 -16.95 0.79
N ASP A 52 23.50 -17.82 0.17
CA ASP A 52 24.91 -17.98 0.51
C ASP A 52 25.80 -16.88 -0.12
N SER A 53 25.24 -16.03 -1.01
CA SER A 53 26.00 -14.95 -1.65
C SER A 53 26.36 -13.81 -0.68
N PRO A 54 27.50 -13.12 -0.90
CA PRO A 54 27.96 -12.06 0.00
C PRO A 54 27.00 -10.87 0.04
N ARG A 55 26.71 -10.39 1.26
CA ARG A 55 26.04 -9.15 1.54
C ARG A 55 26.39 -8.66 2.94
N GLU A 56 27.05 -7.53 3.02
CA GLU A 56 27.28 -6.89 4.33
C GLU A 56 26.01 -6.27 4.87
N SER A 57 25.73 -6.55 6.14
CA SER A 57 24.58 -6.05 6.87
C SER A 57 24.86 -6.00 8.36
N SER A 58 23.96 -5.43 9.14
CA SER A 58 24.04 -5.40 10.61
C SER A 58 23.92 -6.81 11.23
N TRP A 59 23.45 -7.80 10.47
CA TRP A 59 23.20 -9.17 10.97
C TRP A 59 24.30 -10.17 10.53
N GLY A 60 25.15 -9.81 9.60
CA GLY A 60 26.20 -10.68 9.07
C GLY A 60 26.65 -10.32 7.66
N THR A 61 27.30 -11.25 6.99
CA THR A 61 27.98 -11.01 5.72
C THR A 61 27.37 -11.75 4.53
N THR A 62 26.23 -12.40 4.71
CA THR A 62 25.50 -13.11 3.65
C THR A 62 24.10 -12.52 3.42
N GLN A 63 23.52 -12.84 2.26
CA GLN A 63 22.10 -12.51 2.02
C GLN A 63 21.19 -13.19 3.04
N ARG A 64 21.51 -14.42 3.47
CA ARG A 64 20.76 -15.15 4.50
C ARG A 64 20.71 -14.36 5.79
N ASP A 65 21.86 -13.95 6.30
CA ASP A 65 21.94 -13.18 7.55
C ASP A 65 21.03 -11.94 7.49
N GLN A 66 21.07 -11.23 6.37
CA GLN A 66 20.28 -10.02 6.17
C GLN A 66 18.77 -10.32 6.06
N LYS A 67 18.39 -11.39 5.34
CA LYS A 67 16.96 -11.74 5.19
C LYS A 67 16.36 -12.24 6.51
N GLU A 68 17.07 -13.12 7.21
CA GLU A 68 16.65 -13.65 8.51
C GLU A 68 16.59 -12.55 9.57
N GLY A 69 17.56 -11.62 9.59
CA GLY A 69 17.58 -10.49 10.50
C GLY A 69 16.43 -9.48 10.30
N LEU A 70 15.80 -9.50 9.13
CA LEU A 70 14.63 -8.65 8.82
C LEU A 70 13.28 -9.32 9.13
N GLU A 71 13.25 -10.65 9.38
CA GLU A 71 12.00 -11.37 9.62
C GLU A 71 11.62 -11.37 11.10
N PHE A 72 10.38 -11.02 11.40
CA PHE A 72 9.80 -11.19 12.71
C PHE A 72 9.26 -12.61 12.90
N ASN A 73 9.40 -13.14 14.12
CA ASN A 73 8.88 -14.42 14.55
C ASN A 73 7.43 -14.32 15.07
N GLN A 74 6.88 -15.45 15.54
CA GLN A 74 5.49 -15.53 16.03
C GLN A 74 5.22 -14.57 17.20
N SER A 75 6.10 -14.52 18.19
CA SER A 75 5.88 -13.69 19.39
C SER A 75 5.95 -12.20 19.06
N GLU A 76 6.79 -11.79 18.11
CA GLU A 76 6.86 -10.40 17.66
C GLU A 76 5.61 -10.01 16.87
N TYR A 77 5.04 -10.89 16.05
CA TYR A 77 3.75 -10.63 15.38
C TYR A 77 2.57 -10.61 16.36
N GLU A 78 2.59 -11.42 17.43
CA GLU A 78 1.60 -11.33 18.50
C GLU A 78 1.68 -9.98 19.22
N GLU A 79 2.89 -9.47 19.43
CA GLU A 79 3.12 -8.14 20.00
C GLU A 79 2.67 -7.01 19.05
N ILE A 80 2.92 -7.13 17.73
CA ILE A 80 2.42 -6.21 16.70
C ILE A 80 0.89 -6.19 16.70
N ASP A 81 0.25 -7.35 16.72
CA ASP A 81 -1.20 -7.48 16.71
C ASP A 81 -1.84 -6.80 17.93
N GLY A 82 -1.30 -7.06 19.13
CA GLY A 82 -1.73 -6.37 20.36
C GLY A 82 -1.52 -4.87 20.26
N TYR A 83 -0.36 -4.43 19.81
CA TYR A 83 -0.01 -3.01 19.74
C TYR A 83 -0.87 -2.25 18.72
N CYS A 84 -1.19 -2.85 17.58
CA CYS A 84 -2.11 -2.27 16.59
C CYS A 84 -3.52 -2.12 17.16
N LYS A 85 -4.03 -3.13 17.89
CA LYS A 85 -5.33 -3.08 18.58
C LYS A 85 -5.39 -1.95 19.61
N ASP A 86 -4.34 -1.80 20.41
CA ASP A 86 -4.25 -0.74 21.44
C ASP A 86 -4.26 0.67 20.83
N HIS A 87 -3.75 0.82 19.60
CA HIS A 87 -3.71 2.11 18.89
C HIS A 87 -4.88 2.29 17.91
N GLY A 88 -5.80 1.33 17.81
CA GLY A 88 -6.97 1.43 16.95
C GLY A 88 -6.65 1.51 15.46
N ILE A 89 -5.55 0.89 15.01
CA ILE A 89 -5.14 0.81 13.61
C ILE A 89 -5.18 -0.64 13.13
N GLU A 90 -5.67 -0.86 11.92
CA GLU A 90 -5.63 -2.18 11.29
C GLU A 90 -4.20 -2.54 10.87
N TRP A 91 -3.94 -3.84 10.72
CA TRP A 91 -2.67 -4.29 10.14
C TRP A 91 -2.85 -5.51 9.23
N SER A 92 -1.89 -5.70 8.34
CA SER A 92 -1.74 -6.90 7.52
C SER A 92 -0.28 -7.08 7.11
N ALA A 93 0.01 -8.14 6.35
CA ALA A 93 1.32 -8.33 5.72
C ALA A 93 1.16 -8.88 4.30
N SER A 94 2.10 -8.50 3.42
CA SER A 94 2.27 -9.18 2.13
C SER A 94 3.00 -10.50 2.37
N ALA A 95 2.34 -11.63 2.14
CA ALA A 95 3.01 -12.93 2.11
C ALA A 95 3.79 -13.12 0.80
N TRP A 96 4.98 -13.72 0.90
CA TRP A 96 5.85 -14.00 -0.25
C TRP A 96 5.88 -15.50 -0.63
N ASP A 97 5.23 -16.34 0.16
CA ASP A 97 5.07 -17.77 -0.06
C ASP A 97 3.82 -18.28 0.66
N VAL A 98 3.45 -19.55 0.42
CA VAL A 98 2.24 -20.16 0.97
C VAL A 98 2.34 -20.32 2.50
N ASP A 99 3.50 -20.66 3.03
CA ASP A 99 3.69 -20.83 4.48
C ASP A 99 3.58 -19.48 5.19
N ALA A 100 4.10 -18.41 4.59
CA ALA A 100 3.92 -17.04 5.08
C ALA A 100 2.44 -16.63 5.08
N GLN A 101 1.65 -16.99 4.05
CA GLN A 101 0.21 -16.72 4.03
C GLN A 101 -0.52 -17.49 5.13
N ASN A 102 -0.20 -18.76 5.32
CA ASN A 102 -0.76 -19.58 6.40
C ASN A 102 -0.42 -19.02 7.78
N PHE A 103 0.80 -18.50 7.93
CA PHE A 103 1.21 -17.81 9.16
C PHE A 103 0.35 -16.57 9.42
N ILE A 104 0.17 -15.67 8.45
CA ILE A 104 -0.61 -14.43 8.57
C ILE A 104 -2.09 -14.74 8.84
N ARG A 105 -2.64 -15.80 8.25
CA ARG A 105 -4.04 -16.23 8.46
C ARG A 105 -4.40 -16.42 9.92
N ASN A 106 -3.45 -16.87 10.76
CA ASN A 106 -3.67 -17.11 12.19
C ASN A 106 -4.02 -15.84 12.98
N PHE A 107 -3.69 -14.66 12.48
CA PHE A 107 -3.97 -13.38 13.12
C PHE A 107 -5.31 -12.76 12.71
N ASN A 108 -6.04 -13.38 11.78
CA ASN A 108 -7.32 -12.88 11.28
C ASN A 108 -7.27 -11.41 10.83
N VAL A 109 -6.23 -11.05 10.10
CA VAL A 109 -6.04 -9.69 9.55
C VAL A 109 -7.22 -9.28 8.64
N PRO A 110 -7.56 -7.97 8.53
CA PRO A 110 -8.77 -7.51 7.84
C PRO A 110 -8.71 -7.66 6.31
N PHE A 111 -7.53 -7.74 5.73
CA PHE A 111 -7.33 -7.88 4.29
C PHE A 111 -6.05 -8.65 3.97
N ASN A 112 -5.98 -9.19 2.77
CA ASN A 112 -4.76 -9.77 2.21
C ASN A 112 -4.09 -8.80 1.24
N LYS A 113 -2.78 -8.96 1.02
CA LYS A 113 -2.03 -8.18 0.06
C LYS A 113 -1.12 -9.06 -0.79
N VAL A 114 -1.28 -8.93 -2.10
CA VAL A 114 -0.36 -9.49 -3.10
C VAL A 114 0.63 -8.41 -3.53
N ALA A 115 1.91 -8.61 -3.22
CA ALA A 115 2.97 -7.74 -3.72
C ALA A 115 3.17 -7.95 -5.23
N SER A 116 3.62 -6.91 -5.94
CA SER A 116 3.88 -6.98 -7.40
C SER A 116 4.78 -8.16 -7.78
N ALA A 117 5.82 -8.43 -6.99
CA ALA A 117 6.72 -9.55 -7.22
C ALA A 117 6.05 -10.94 -7.14
N MET A 118 4.89 -11.02 -6.48
CA MET A 118 4.17 -12.28 -6.27
C MET A 118 3.02 -12.49 -7.27
N LEU A 119 2.81 -11.57 -8.21
CA LEU A 119 1.70 -11.66 -9.16
C LEU A 119 1.75 -12.94 -10.03
N GLY A 120 2.94 -13.45 -10.32
CA GLY A 120 3.14 -14.71 -11.05
C GLY A 120 3.12 -15.98 -10.18
N HIS A 121 3.04 -15.87 -8.85
CA HIS A 121 3.16 -17.02 -7.95
C HIS A 121 1.80 -17.74 -7.77
N LYS A 122 1.39 -18.52 -8.79
CA LYS A 122 0.06 -19.15 -8.85
C LYS A 122 -0.35 -19.94 -7.60
N PRO A 123 0.52 -20.73 -6.93
CA PRO A 123 0.16 -21.40 -5.68
C PRO A 123 -0.26 -20.43 -4.57
N LEU A 124 0.52 -19.38 -4.34
CA LEU A 124 0.20 -18.34 -3.35
C LEU A 124 -1.10 -17.61 -3.67
N LEU A 125 -1.30 -17.23 -4.94
CA LEU A 125 -2.53 -16.54 -5.37
C LEU A 125 -3.78 -17.38 -5.14
N ARG A 126 -3.72 -18.70 -5.37
CA ARG A 126 -4.83 -19.62 -5.08
C ARG A 126 -5.11 -19.71 -3.60
N GLU A 127 -4.06 -19.79 -2.78
CA GLU A 127 -4.19 -19.84 -1.33
C GLU A 127 -4.85 -18.57 -0.78
N ILE A 128 -4.38 -17.39 -1.22
CA ILE A 128 -4.97 -16.10 -0.83
C ILE A 128 -6.44 -16.01 -1.30
N ALA A 129 -6.72 -16.35 -2.55
CA ALA A 129 -8.06 -16.27 -3.11
C ALA A 129 -9.05 -17.21 -2.40
N SER A 130 -8.58 -18.38 -1.90
CA SER A 130 -9.42 -19.34 -1.17
C SER A 130 -9.97 -18.80 0.15
N GLU A 131 -9.36 -17.76 0.71
CA GLU A 131 -9.83 -17.13 1.95
C GLU A 131 -11.10 -16.28 1.75
N GLY A 132 -11.45 -15.89 0.52
CA GLY A 132 -12.60 -15.02 0.24
C GLY A 132 -12.51 -13.64 0.93
N LYS A 133 -11.35 -13.27 1.44
CA LYS A 133 -11.08 -12.02 2.16
C LYS A 133 -10.68 -10.93 1.18
N LYS A 134 -11.10 -9.67 1.42
CA LYS A 134 -10.67 -8.54 0.60
C LYS A 134 -9.16 -8.59 0.38
N THR A 135 -8.74 -8.52 -0.89
CA THR A 135 -7.34 -8.61 -1.28
C THR A 135 -6.94 -7.41 -2.12
N PHE A 136 -5.90 -6.69 -1.68
CA PHE A 136 -5.22 -5.69 -2.50
C PHE A 136 -4.16 -6.36 -3.37
N ILE A 137 -4.16 -6.09 -4.67
CA ILE A 137 -3.25 -6.73 -5.63
C ILE A 137 -2.45 -5.66 -6.36
N SER A 138 -1.16 -5.58 -6.09
CA SER A 138 -0.24 -4.65 -6.79
C SER A 138 0.11 -5.17 -8.17
N THR A 139 0.08 -4.26 -9.17
CA THR A 139 0.23 -4.58 -10.59
C THR A 139 1.56 -4.10 -11.18
N GLY A 140 2.53 -3.73 -10.35
CA GLY A 140 3.87 -3.35 -10.82
C GLY A 140 4.58 -4.48 -11.54
N MET A 141 5.35 -4.18 -12.57
CA MET A 141 6.08 -5.13 -13.43
C MET A 141 5.20 -6.12 -14.20
N ALA A 142 3.87 -5.93 -14.22
CA ALA A 142 2.96 -6.85 -14.88
C ALA A 142 2.43 -6.30 -16.19
N THR A 143 2.18 -7.20 -17.15
CA THR A 143 1.42 -6.92 -18.37
C THR A 143 -0.09 -7.00 -18.10
N LEU A 144 -0.92 -6.50 -19.02
CA LEU A 144 -2.38 -6.62 -18.88
C LEU A 144 -2.83 -8.08 -18.92
N GLU A 145 -2.18 -8.93 -19.70
CA GLU A 145 -2.48 -10.37 -19.81
C GLU A 145 -2.23 -11.08 -18.47
N GLU A 146 -1.13 -10.76 -17.78
CA GLU A 146 -0.84 -11.29 -16.44
C GLU A 146 -1.87 -10.82 -15.40
N ILE A 147 -2.30 -9.56 -15.48
CA ILE A 147 -3.35 -9.03 -14.61
C ILE A 147 -4.70 -9.70 -14.91
N ASP A 148 -5.05 -9.94 -16.19
CA ASP A 148 -6.26 -10.65 -16.61
C ASP A 148 -6.33 -12.05 -15.96
N GLU A 149 -5.23 -12.83 -16.01
CA GLU A 149 -5.16 -14.16 -15.38
C GLU A 149 -5.41 -14.10 -13.86
N VAL A 150 -4.83 -13.11 -13.18
CA VAL A 150 -4.99 -12.98 -11.73
C VAL A 150 -6.40 -12.54 -11.37
N VAL A 151 -6.95 -11.53 -12.05
CA VAL A 151 -8.32 -11.06 -11.81
C VAL A 151 -9.32 -12.19 -12.03
N ASP A 152 -9.16 -12.99 -13.08
CA ASP A 152 -9.99 -14.15 -13.38
C ASP A 152 -9.93 -15.21 -12.26
N LEU A 153 -8.73 -15.47 -11.73
CA LEU A 153 -8.54 -16.41 -10.61
C LEU A 153 -9.33 -15.97 -9.38
N PHE A 154 -9.20 -14.69 -8.98
CA PHE A 154 -9.88 -14.16 -7.81
C PHE A 154 -11.40 -14.06 -8.02
N LYS A 155 -11.87 -13.68 -9.21
CA LYS A 155 -13.30 -13.68 -9.57
C LYS A 155 -13.90 -15.08 -9.49
N LYS A 156 -13.22 -16.12 -10.01
CA LYS A 156 -13.66 -17.52 -9.95
C LYS A 156 -13.73 -18.04 -8.50
N SER A 157 -12.92 -17.48 -7.60
CA SER A 157 -12.93 -17.82 -6.17
C SER A 157 -13.92 -16.98 -5.37
N ASN A 158 -14.69 -16.08 -5.99
CA ASN A 158 -15.55 -15.08 -5.33
C ASN A 158 -14.80 -14.25 -4.26
N CYS A 159 -13.51 -14.01 -4.45
CA CYS A 159 -12.68 -13.22 -3.55
C CYS A 159 -12.70 -11.75 -3.99
N PRO A 160 -13.14 -10.81 -3.12
CA PRO A 160 -13.19 -9.40 -3.47
C PRO A 160 -11.79 -8.83 -3.60
N ILE A 161 -11.54 -8.09 -4.68
CA ILE A 161 -10.24 -7.50 -4.98
C ILE A 161 -10.29 -5.98 -5.09
N GLU A 162 -9.14 -5.36 -4.85
CA GLU A 162 -8.83 -4.00 -5.25
C GLU A 162 -7.44 -4.02 -5.90
N LEU A 163 -7.34 -3.55 -7.15
CA LEU A 163 -6.06 -3.46 -7.83
C LEU A 163 -5.29 -2.24 -7.32
N MET A 164 -3.96 -2.37 -7.20
CA MET A 164 -3.08 -1.26 -6.80
C MET A 164 -2.15 -0.96 -7.96
N HIS A 165 -2.43 0.12 -8.70
CA HIS A 165 -1.47 0.59 -9.71
C HIS A 165 -0.17 1.01 -9.05
N CYS A 166 0.97 0.55 -9.54
CA CYS A 166 2.28 0.94 -9.05
C CYS A 166 3.39 0.74 -10.10
N ASN A 167 4.50 1.41 -9.88
CA ASN A 167 5.77 1.15 -10.55
C ASN A 167 6.76 0.63 -9.51
N SER A 168 7.49 -0.45 -9.82
CA SER A 168 8.35 -1.17 -8.86
C SER A 168 9.82 -0.74 -8.91
N THR A 169 10.11 0.53 -9.20
CA THR A 169 11.44 1.11 -9.00
C THR A 169 11.50 1.92 -7.71
N TYR A 170 12.62 1.85 -6.97
CA TYR A 170 12.79 2.41 -5.62
C TYR A 170 14.04 3.29 -5.52
N PRO A 171 13.92 4.64 -5.53
CA PRO A 171 12.69 5.40 -5.77
C PRO A 171 12.26 5.42 -7.23
N MET A 172 10.95 5.56 -7.47
CA MET A 172 10.38 5.75 -8.78
C MET A 172 10.56 7.21 -9.24
N ARG A 173 10.87 7.42 -10.53
CA ARG A 173 10.84 8.76 -11.15
C ARG A 173 9.38 9.20 -11.37
N GLU A 174 9.10 10.48 -11.18
CA GLU A 174 7.72 11.01 -11.27
C GLU A 174 7.09 10.79 -12.67
N GLU A 175 7.88 10.88 -13.75
CA GLU A 175 7.42 10.65 -15.13
C GLU A 175 7.03 9.21 -15.42
N ASP A 176 7.50 8.25 -14.62
CA ASP A 176 7.19 6.82 -14.77
C ASP A 176 5.90 6.42 -14.05
N ALA A 177 5.23 7.34 -13.35
CA ALA A 177 4.04 7.05 -12.55
C ALA A 177 2.84 6.56 -13.39
N ASN A 178 2.68 7.02 -14.62
CA ASN A 178 1.61 6.64 -15.55
C ASN A 178 0.21 6.51 -14.91
N LEU A 179 -0.20 7.51 -14.15
CA LEU A 179 -1.42 7.45 -13.31
C LEU A 179 -2.72 7.27 -14.10
N ARG A 180 -2.71 7.47 -15.44
CA ARG A 180 -3.87 7.16 -16.30
C ARG A 180 -4.21 5.66 -16.30
N CYS A 181 -3.32 4.79 -15.84
CA CYS A 181 -3.64 3.38 -15.60
C CYS A 181 -4.73 3.20 -14.54
N ILE A 182 -4.90 4.11 -13.58
CA ILE A 182 -5.94 3.99 -12.54
C ILE A 182 -7.35 3.93 -13.13
N PRO A 183 -7.83 4.95 -13.87
CA PRO A 183 -9.14 4.86 -14.50
C PRO A 183 -9.24 3.75 -15.55
N MET A 184 -8.17 3.46 -16.29
CA MET A 184 -8.15 2.38 -17.28
C MET A 184 -8.36 1.01 -16.64
N LEU A 185 -7.64 0.69 -15.55
CA LEU A 185 -7.81 -0.57 -14.82
C LEU A 185 -9.20 -0.67 -14.20
N LYS A 186 -9.72 0.44 -13.67
CA LYS A 186 -11.08 0.48 -13.11
C LYS A 186 -12.15 0.16 -14.15
N GLU A 187 -12.04 0.74 -15.34
CA GLU A 187 -12.97 0.47 -16.44
C GLU A 187 -12.84 -0.97 -16.95
N ARG A 188 -11.60 -1.47 -17.13
CA ARG A 188 -11.35 -2.81 -17.68
C ARG A 188 -11.86 -3.93 -16.78
N TYR A 189 -11.66 -3.81 -15.45
CA TYR A 189 -11.91 -4.92 -14.52
C TYR A 189 -13.17 -4.77 -13.67
N ASP A 190 -13.84 -3.61 -13.76
CA ASP A 190 -15.02 -3.26 -12.96
C ASP A 190 -14.76 -3.50 -11.45
N CYS A 191 -13.63 -2.96 -10.96
CA CYS A 191 -13.23 -3.07 -9.56
C CYS A 191 -12.66 -1.74 -9.04
N ASN A 192 -12.51 -1.62 -7.74
CA ASN A 192 -11.79 -0.53 -7.14
C ASN A 192 -10.30 -0.59 -7.51
N VAL A 193 -9.70 0.58 -7.71
CA VAL A 193 -8.27 0.70 -8.01
C VAL A 193 -7.66 1.74 -7.08
N GLY A 194 -6.61 1.35 -6.40
CA GLY A 194 -5.76 2.21 -5.59
C GLY A 194 -4.42 2.51 -6.27
N TYR A 195 -3.55 3.18 -5.54
CA TYR A 195 -2.19 3.47 -5.95
C TYR A 195 -1.20 3.07 -4.85
N SER A 196 -0.15 2.33 -5.23
CA SER A 196 0.98 1.98 -4.36
C SER A 196 2.23 2.68 -4.86
N GLY A 197 2.67 3.71 -4.13
CA GLY A 197 3.67 4.66 -4.60
C GLY A 197 5.06 4.41 -4.01
N HIS A 198 6.09 4.53 -4.87
CA HIS A 198 7.51 4.40 -4.53
C HIS A 198 8.33 5.66 -4.91
N GLU A 199 7.65 6.74 -5.20
CA GLU A 199 8.25 8.04 -5.47
C GLU A 199 8.78 8.71 -4.20
N SER A 200 9.79 9.58 -4.34
CA SER A 200 10.32 10.39 -3.23
C SER A 200 9.46 11.62 -2.91
N SER A 201 8.58 12.05 -3.83
CA SER A 201 7.70 13.19 -3.60
C SER A 201 6.61 12.84 -2.59
N LEU A 202 6.29 13.79 -1.71
CA LEU A 202 5.30 13.56 -0.65
C LEU A 202 3.87 13.54 -1.20
N LEU A 203 3.49 14.51 -2.03
CA LEU A 203 2.09 14.80 -2.34
C LEU A 203 1.71 14.69 -3.82
N LYS A 204 2.55 15.16 -4.75
CA LYS A 204 2.18 15.35 -6.17
C LYS A 204 1.50 14.13 -6.80
N ILE A 205 2.16 12.98 -6.69
CA ILE A 205 1.68 11.73 -7.32
C ILE A 205 0.42 11.23 -6.62
N CYS A 206 0.45 11.14 -5.29
CA CYS A 206 -0.67 10.61 -4.50
C CYS A 206 -1.94 11.48 -4.63
N THR A 207 -1.82 12.81 -4.59
CA THR A 207 -2.97 13.71 -4.80
C THR A 207 -3.56 13.58 -6.20
N THR A 208 -2.69 13.44 -7.21
CA THR A 208 -3.11 13.19 -8.60
C THR A 208 -3.79 11.82 -8.75
N ALA A 209 -3.25 10.78 -8.11
CA ALA A 209 -3.86 9.45 -8.11
C ALA A 209 -5.29 9.49 -7.52
N VAL A 210 -5.48 10.17 -6.38
CA VAL A 210 -6.81 10.37 -5.78
C VAL A 210 -7.73 11.16 -6.71
N ALA A 211 -7.23 12.21 -7.36
CA ALA A 211 -8.00 12.99 -8.33
C ALA A 211 -8.44 12.17 -9.55
N LEU A 212 -7.65 11.16 -9.93
CA LEU A 212 -7.97 10.21 -11.01
C LEU A 212 -8.86 9.04 -10.53
N GLY A 213 -9.29 9.03 -9.27
CA GLY A 213 -10.26 8.08 -8.74
C GLY A 213 -9.67 6.91 -7.98
N ALA A 214 -8.42 7.01 -7.50
CA ALA A 214 -7.85 6.01 -6.60
C ALA A 214 -8.68 5.92 -5.31
N THR A 215 -9.02 4.69 -4.91
CA THR A 215 -9.84 4.38 -3.73
C THR A 215 -9.01 4.04 -2.51
N SER A 216 -7.74 3.72 -2.70
CA SER A 216 -6.76 3.51 -1.65
C SER A 216 -5.38 4.03 -2.06
N LEU A 217 -4.56 4.35 -1.06
CA LEU A 217 -3.15 4.68 -1.23
C LEU A 217 -2.30 3.82 -0.30
N GLU A 218 -1.21 3.30 -0.82
CA GLU A 218 -0.16 2.63 -0.04
C GLU A 218 1.15 3.37 -0.23
N ARG A 219 1.81 3.73 0.86
CA ARG A 219 3.14 4.37 0.83
C ARG A 219 4.03 3.77 1.91
N HIS A 220 5.29 3.51 1.52
CA HIS A 220 6.33 3.18 2.48
C HIS A 220 6.54 4.33 3.46
N ILE A 221 6.79 3.99 4.71
CA ILE A 221 7.07 4.93 5.79
C ILE A 221 8.38 4.57 6.49
N THR A 222 9.05 5.56 7.06
CA THR A 222 10.32 5.38 7.79
C THR A 222 10.47 6.40 8.90
N LEU A 223 11.31 6.10 9.88
CA LEU A 223 11.77 7.09 10.86
C LEU A 223 12.75 8.08 10.23
N ASP A 224 13.65 7.59 9.37
CA ASP A 224 14.66 8.39 8.68
C ASP A 224 15.07 7.69 7.37
N ARG A 225 15.03 8.43 6.26
CA ARG A 225 15.42 7.94 4.93
C ARG A 225 16.89 7.54 4.82
N ALA A 226 17.73 8.02 5.71
CA ALA A 226 19.15 7.66 5.76
C ALA A 226 19.42 6.32 6.47
N MET A 227 18.41 5.69 7.09
CA MET A 227 18.56 4.39 7.70
C MET A 227 18.93 3.31 6.67
N TYR A 228 19.54 2.23 7.17
CA TYR A 228 19.84 1.05 6.34
C TYR A 228 18.55 0.41 5.79
N GLY A 229 18.52 0.12 4.49
CA GLY A 229 17.42 -0.60 3.84
C GLY A 229 17.13 -0.08 2.44
N SER A 230 16.63 -0.95 1.57
CA SER A 230 16.35 -0.63 0.15
C SER A 230 15.15 0.32 0.00
N ASP A 231 14.22 0.31 0.94
CA ASP A 231 12.92 0.98 0.81
C ASP A 231 12.91 2.36 1.49
N GLN A 232 13.91 2.63 2.34
CA GLN A 232 14.02 3.84 3.14
C GLN A 232 13.97 5.12 2.28
N ALA A 233 14.74 5.16 1.19
CA ALA A 233 14.86 6.35 0.32
C ALA A 233 13.55 6.73 -0.40
N ALA A 234 12.66 5.76 -0.66
CA ALA A 234 11.35 5.96 -1.28
C ALA A 234 10.22 6.19 -0.26
N SER A 235 10.55 6.19 1.04
CA SER A 235 9.57 6.23 2.12
C SER A 235 9.23 7.67 2.54
N ILE A 236 8.06 7.83 3.16
CA ILE A 236 7.65 9.06 3.83
C ILE A 236 8.19 8.99 5.27
N GLU A 237 8.92 10.01 5.69
CA GLU A 237 9.35 10.13 7.09
C GLU A 237 8.16 10.42 8.02
N THR A 238 8.19 9.87 9.24
CA THR A 238 7.08 9.97 10.20
C THR A 238 6.68 11.42 10.49
N ALA A 239 7.62 12.36 10.47
CA ALA A 239 7.36 13.79 10.66
C ALA A 239 6.40 14.39 9.58
N ALA A 240 6.31 13.78 8.40
CA ALA A 240 5.47 14.24 7.30
C ALA A 240 4.12 13.51 7.18
N LEU A 241 3.88 12.45 7.94
CA LEU A 241 2.70 11.59 7.80
C LEU A 241 1.38 12.34 8.02
N HIS A 242 1.31 13.19 9.04
CA HIS A 242 0.09 13.96 9.33
C HIS A 242 -0.28 14.88 8.16
N ASN A 243 0.70 15.64 7.64
CA ASN A 243 0.48 16.50 6.47
C ASN A 243 0.04 15.69 5.24
N PHE A 244 0.66 14.53 5.03
CA PHE A 244 0.28 13.61 3.93
C PHE A 244 -1.19 13.19 4.04
N VAL A 245 -1.59 12.63 5.18
CA VAL A 245 -2.95 12.12 5.41
C VAL A 245 -3.99 13.24 5.29
N GLU A 246 -3.76 14.38 5.95
CA GLU A 246 -4.65 15.54 5.88
C GLU A 246 -4.86 15.99 4.43
N THR A 247 -3.76 16.12 3.67
CA THR A 247 -3.82 16.61 2.29
C THR A 247 -4.56 15.64 1.38
N VAL A 248 -4.20 14.34 1.37
CA VAL A 248 -4.83 13.37 0.45
C VAL A 248 -6.31 13.15 0.76
N ARG A 249 -6.71 13.21 2.04
CA ARG A 249 -8.13 13.12 2.41
C ARG A 249 -8.92 14.37 1.97
N LYS A 250 -8.30 15.54 1.98
CA LYS A 250 -8.93 16.78 1.50
C LYS A 250 -9.19 16.75 -0.01
N ILE A 251 -8.34 16.11 -0.82
CA ILE A 251 -8.59 15.99 -2.27
C ILE A 251 -9.96 15.35 -2.54
N SER A 252 -10.31 14.28 -1.83
CA SER A 252 -11.64 13.63 -2.00
C SER A 252 -12.79 14.57 -1.73
N LEU A 253 -12.66 15.51 -0.78
CA LEU A 253 -13.67 16.53 -0.51
C LEU A 253 -13.72 17.60 -1.63
N LEU A 254 -12.54 17.99 -2.14
CA LEU A 254 -12.44 19.02 -3.19
C LEU A 254 -13.01 18.55 -4.53
N LEU A 255 -12.99 17.25 -4.80
CA LEU A 255 -13.57 16.68 -6.03
C LEU A 255 -15.11 16.84 -6.08
N GLY A 256 -15.78 16.90 -4.93
CA GLY A 256 -17.23 17.08 -4.84
C GLY A 256 -18.01 15.92 -5.46
N THR A 257 -19.23 16.21 -5.90
CA THR A 257 -20.16 15.22 -6.48
C THR A 257 -20.14 15.16 -8.00
N GLY A 258 -19.52 16.13 -8.67
CA GLY A 258 -19.59 16.31 -10.13
C GLY A 258 -20.88 16.98 -10.62
N SER A 259 -21.86 17.25 -9.76
CA SER A 259 -23.06 18.00 -10.10
C SER A 259 -22.76 19.49 -10.12
N LYS A 260 -23.11 20.17 -11.23
CA LYS A 260 -22.97 21.64 -11.31
C LYS A 260 -24.19 22.33 -10.69
N GLU A 261 -24.07 22.72 -9.43
CA GLU A 261 -25.12 23.38 -8.67
C GLU A 261 -24.65 24.75 -8.16
N ILE A 262 -25.60 25.62 -7.89
CA ILE A 262 -25.33 26.93 -7.26
C ILE A 262 -25.38 26.71 -5.75
N THR A 263 -24.25 26.93 -5.06
CA THR A 263 -24.20 26.88 -3.60
C THR A 263 -25.02 28.04 -2.98
N ALA A 264 -25.45 27.86 -1.73
CA ALA A 264 -26.17 28.94 -1.01
C ALA A 264 -25.33 30.23 -0.94
N ALA A 265 -24.02 30.12 -0.78
CA ALA A 265 -23.11 31.27 -0.78
C ALA A 265 -23.05 31.95 -2.16
N GLU A 266 -22.96 31.17 -3.25
CA GLU A 266 -22.93 31.70 -4.60
C GLU A 266 -24.29 32.38 -4.99
N LEU A 267 -25.40 31.89 -4.45
CA LEU A 267 -26.71 32.48 -4.75
C LEU A 267 -26.77 33.95 -4.32
N ALA A 268 -26.26 34.29 -3.15
CA ALA A 268 -26.16 35.67 -2.68
C ALA A 268 -25.28 36.54 -3.59
N VAL A 269 -24.14 35.99 -4.04
CA VAL A 269 -23.24 36.69 -4.97
C VAL A 269 -23.86 36.83 -6.35
N ARG A 270 -24.53 35.78 -6.85
CA ARG A 270 -25.27 35.82 -8.13
C ARG A 270 -26.27 36.95 -8.19
N ASN A 271 -27.10 37.08 -7.15
CA ASN A 271 -28.14 38.13 -7.09
C ASN A 271 -27.54 39.54 -7.11
N LYS A 272 -26.33 39.73 -6.62
CA LYS A 272 -25.63 41.02 -6.59
C LYS A 272 -24.86 41.32 -7.89
N LEU A 273 -24.24 40.32 -8.51
CA LEU A 273 -23.27 40.53 -9.58
C LEU A 273 -23.78 40.15 -10.97
N ARG A 274 -24.79 39.29 -11.07
CA ARG A 274 -25.28 38.84 -12.37
C ARG A 274 -26.11 39.94 -13.03
N VAL A 275 -25.60 40.48 -14.12
CA VAL A 275 -26.33 41.42 -14.94
C VAL A 275 -27.29 40.61 -15.83
N ASN A 276 -28.58 40.81 -15.65
CA ASN A 276 -29.59 40.34 -16.61
C ASN A 276 -29.65 41.36 -17.72
N VAL A 277 -29.10 41.02 -18.89
CA VAL A 277 -29.28 41.77 -20.12
C VAL A 277 -30.52 41.20 -20.79
N ASP A 278 -31.70 41.54 -20.24
CA ASP A 278 -32.95 41.39 -20.99
C ASP A 278 -32.98 42.56 -21.97
N GLY A 279 -32.70 42.24 -23.27
CA GLY A 279 -32.87 43.17 -24.37
C GLY A 279 -34.33 43.46 -24.68
#